data_463e61f2bd307859fd73de774ae2ffef
#
_entry.id   463e61f2bd307859fd73de774ae2ffef
#
_cell.length_a   1.000
_cell.length_b   1.000
_cell.length_c   1.000
_cell.angle_alpha   90.00
_cell.angle_beta   90.00
_cell.angle_gamma   90.00
#
_symmetry.space_group_name_H-M   'P 1'
#
loop_
_entity.id
_entity.type
_entity.pdbx_description
1 polymer ?
#
loop_
_entity_poly.entity_id
_entity_poly.type
_entity_poly.pdbx_seq_one_letter_code
_entity_poly.pdbx_strand_id
1 'polypeptide(L)'
;MIILRLISESMMMALHALVANKLRTSLSLLGITIGIFAIIIVFTAVDSLELNVRESVETLGDDVIFIQKWPWGAGGGEYKWWDYIKRPNPNLKELAQLQKRTISAEASAFLVSGNKTVQYKNNSIENVTLSAVSHDYDKIVSFDIISGRYFSESESXSGRNKVIIGAAIEANLFGSINPIGKSMKILGRSFVVTGIIKKEGESIVGDSHDTQVIIPVNAVRKLLDIDSRHLEPMIMVKAKQGVSNAQLKDELKGIMRSIRKLKPLATDDFSMXETSIISGRLDIIFNIMSIAGLCIGGFSILVGGFGIANIMFVSVKERTSIIGIQKSLGAKNYFILLQFLFESIILCMXGGAIGLLIVXSLTXALGSVIDMXFFLTYTNXAIGMGASXTIGIISGFVPAFTASRMDPVEAIRAN
;
A
#
# COMPACT_ATOMS: atom_id res chain seq x y z
N MET A 1 21.94 -25.56 31.84
CA MET A 1 22.19 -24.77 33.07
C MET A 1 23.26 -23.70 32.91
N ILE A 2 24.46 -24.02 32.41
CA ILE A 2 25.59 -23.07 32.26
C ILE A 2 25.20 -21.89 31.32
N ILE A 3 24.57 -22.14 30.15
CA ILE A 3 24.20 -21.14 29.16
C ILE A 3 23.15 -20.18 29.75
N LEU A 4 22.13 -20.69 30.46
CA LEU A 4 21.09 -19.88 31.11
C LEU A 4 21.68 -18.94 32.17
N ARG A 5 22.66 -19.44 32.93
CA ARG A 5 23.37 -18.66 33.94
C ARG A 5 24.24 -17.56 33.30
N LEU A 6 24.92 -17.90 32.18
CA LEU A 6 25.68 -16.95 31.35
C LEU A 6 24.80 -15.82 30.83
N ILE A 7 23.64 -16.14 30.29
CA ILE A 7 22.67 -15.16 29.77
C ILE A 7 22.19 -14.24 30.92
N SER A 8 21.84 -14.81 32.08
CA SER A 8 21.37 -14.07 33.24
C SER A 8 22.46 -13.12 33.76
N GLU A 9 23.70 -13.60 33.88
CA GLU A 9 24.86 -12.78 34.34
C GLU A 9 25.18 -11.70 33.31
N SER A 10 25.17 -12.00 32.02
CA SER A 10 25.37 -11.05 30.93
C SER A 10 24.30 -9.96 30.90
N MET A 11 23.03 -10.33 31.14
CA MET A 11 21.91 -9.38 31.21
C MET A 11 22.07 -8.43 32.41
N MET A 12 22.47 -8.98 33.56
CA MET A 12 22.71 -8.14 34.76
C MET A 12 23.89 -7.21 34.55
N MET A 13 24.97 -7.67 33.91
CA MET A 13 26.14 -6.85 33.56
C MET A 13 25.81 -5.77 32.53
N ALA A 14 25.01 -6.09 31.52
CA ALA A 14 24.53 -5.12 30.52
C ALA A 14 23.71 -4.01 31.21
N LEU A 15 22.81 -4.37 32.13
CA LEU A 15 22.02 -3.41 32.90
C LEU A 15 22.93 -2.52 33.80
N HIS A 16 23.94 -3.09 34.42
CA HIS A 16 24.91 -2.32 35.21
C HIS A 16 25.73 -1.37 34.30
N ALA A 17 26.15 -1.83 33.14
CA ALA A 17 26.87 -1.00 32.16
C ALA A 17 26.03 0.20 31.68
N LEU A 18 24.72 0.01 31.53
CA LEU A 18 23.77 1.08 31.16
C LEU A 18 23.74 2.20 32.22
N VAL A 19 23.89 1.85 33.50
CA VAL A 19 23.80 2.80 34.63
C VAL A 19 25.14 3.47 34.90
N ALA A 20 26.26 2.77 34.68
CA ALA A 20 27.61 3.24 35.03
C ALA A 20 28.07 4.44 34.19
N ASN A 21 27.85 4.43 32.89
CA ASN A 21 28.28 5.47 31.95
C ASN A 21 27.07 5.96 31.09
N LYS A 22 26.09 6.57 31.76
CA LYS A 22 24.79 6.95 31.24
C LYS A 22 24.84 7.68 29.88
N LEU A 23 25.71 8.68 29.75
CA LEU A 23 25.78 9.52 28.54
C LEU A 23 26.23 8.73 27.30
N ARG A 24 27.29 7.92 27.46
CA ARG A 24 27.88 7.15 26.37
C ARG A 24 26.92 6.03 25.92
N THR A 25 26.38 5.32 26.90
CA THR A 25 25.45 4.20 26.64
C THR A 25 24.15 4.70 26.02
N SER A 26 23.61 5.82 26.53
CA SER A 26 22.38 6.39 25.94
C SER A 26 22.61 6.88 24.53
N LEU A 27 23.77 7.48 24.23
CA LEU A 27 24.08 7.97 22.88
C LEU A 27 24.18 6.83 21.87
N SER A 28 24.80 5.71 22.25
CA SER A 28 24.94 4.56 21.33
C SER A 28 23.68 3.74 21.24
N LEU A 29 22.92 3.58 22.33
CA LEU A 29 21.59 2.98 22.33
C LEU A 29 20.67 3.79 21.41
N LEU A 30 20.74 5.12 21.49
CA LEU A 30 19.98 6.02 20.65
C LEU A 30 20.36 5.85 19.16
N GLY A 31 21.66 5.67 18.85
CA GLY A 31 22.12 5.40 17.49
C GLY A 31 21.52 4.14 16.90
N ILE A 32 21.48 3.03 17.68
CA ILE A 32 20.85 1.78 17.26
C ILE A 32 19.34 1.93 17.15
N THR A 33 18.72 2.56 18.15
CA THR A 33 17.27 2.81 18.17
C THR A 33 16.84 3.56 16.91
N ILE A 34 17.56 4.63 16.55
CA ILE A 34 17.30 5.41 15.32
C ILE A 34 17.50 4.54 14.07
N GLY A 35 18.59 3.74 14.04
CA GLY A 35 18.87 2.86 12.91
C GLY A 35 17.78 1.83 12.67
N ILE A 36 17.37 1.13 13.71
CA ILE A 36 16.31 0.11 13.64
C ILE A 36 14.94 0.77 13.37
N PHE A 37 14.66 1.90 14.06
CA PHE A 37 13.45 2.69 13.81
C PHE A 37 13.36 3.08 12.33
N ALA A 38 14.45 3.60 11.74
CA ALA A 38 14.48 4.03 10.35
C ALA A 38 14.17 2.88 9.37
N ILE A 39 14.71 1.69 9.62
CA ILE A 39 14.42 0.51 8.79
C ILE A 39 12.94 0.11 8.92
N ILE A 40 12.46 -0.07 10.15
CA ILE A 40 11.11 -0.57 10.41
C ILE A 40 10.06 0.43 9.88
N ILE A 41 10.28 1.74 10.09
CA ILE A 41 9.30 2.76 9.65
C ILE A 41 9.23 2.84 8.12
N VAL A 42 10.36 2.74 7.42
CA VAL A 42 10.36 2.76 5.94
C VAL A 42 9.67 1.52 5.39
N PHE A 43 10.02 0.32 5.86
CA PHE A 43 9.35 -0.91 5.39
C PHE A 43 7.86 -0.90 5.75
N THR A 44 7.48 -0.47 6.95
CA THR A 44 6.08 -0.36 7.38
C THR A 44 5.31 0.63 6.49
N ALA A 45 5.91 1.77 6.17
CA ALA A 45 5.29 2.77 5.30
C ALA A 45 5.12 2.24 3.87
N VAL A 46 6.15 1.58 3.33
CA VAL A 46 6.11 0.99 1.97
C VAL A 46 5.05 -0.12 1.90
N ASP A 47 5.06 -1.07 2.85
CA ASP A 47 4.10 -2.19 2.89
C ASP A 47 2.67 -1.70 3.05
N SER A 48 2.45 -0.70 3.93
CA SER A 48 1.11 -0.12 4.15
C SER A 48 0.61 0.60 2.90
N LEU A 49 1.49 1.37 2.25
CA LEU A 49 1.17 2.07 1.00
C LEU A 49 0.89 1.08 -0.11
N GLU A 50 1.73 0.04 -0.25
CA GLU A 50 1.54 -1.03 -1.24
C GLU A 50 0.19 -1.72 -1.07
N LEU A 51 -0.18 -2.09 0.16
CA LEU A 51 -1.46 -2.74 0.43
C LEU A 51 -2.65 -1.84 0.06
N ASN A 52 -2.63 -0.58 0.51
CA ASN A 52 -3.72 0.37 0.23
C ASN A 52 -3.86 0.62 -1.28
N VAL A 53 -2.73 0.74 -2.01
CA VAL A 53 -2.74 0.92 -3.47
C VAL A 53 -3.26 -0.34 -4.17
N ARG A 54 -2.84 -1.54 -3.73
CA ARG A 54 -3.32 -2.81 -4.31
C ARG A 54 -4.80 -3.01 -4.07
N GLU A 55 -5.30 -2.73 -2.87
CA GLU A 55 -6.74 -2.76 -2.55
C GLU A 55 -7.51 -1.81 -3.48
N SER A 56 -6.99 -0.60 -3.70
CA SER A 56 -7.60 0.37 -4.62
C SER A 56 -7.63 -0.14 -6.07
N VAL A 57 -6.61 -0.87 -6.50
CA VAL A 57 -6.57 -1.46 -7.86
C VAL A 57 -7.51 -2.66 -7.95
N GLU A 58 -7.60 -3.48 -6.90
CA GLU A 58 -8.49 -4.66 -6.84
C GLU A 58 -9.98 -4.27 -6.96
N THR A 59 -10.38 -3.11 -6.44
CA THR A 59 -11.77 -2.62 -6.60
C THR A 59 -12.13 -2.37 -8.06
N LEU A 60 -11.14 -2.10 -8.92
CA LEU A 60 -11.35 -1.92 -10.37
C LEU A 60 -11.62 -3.26 -11.09
N GLY A 61 -11.34 -4.40 -10.43
CA GLY A 61 -11.50 -5.75 -10.96
C GLY A 61 -10.22 -6.29 -11.62
N ASP A 62 -9.75 -7.44 -11.17
CA ASP A 62 -8.50 -8.05 -11.64
C ASP A 62 -8.56 -8.54 -13.08
N ASP A 63 -9.69 -9.10 -13.48
CA ASP A 63 -9.91 -9.72 -14.80
C ASP A 63 -10.73 -8.82 -15.71
N VAL A 64 -10.48 -7.48 -15.65
CA VAL A 64 -11.26 -6.49 -16.42
C VAL A 64 -10.38 -5.84 -17.49
N ILE A 65 -10.92 -5.78 -18.70
CA ILE A 65 -10.34 -5.04 -19.81
C ILE A 65 -11.16 -3.76 -20.02
N PHE A 66 -10.45 -2.64 -20.01
CA PHE A 66 -11.01 -1.30 -20.23
C PHE A 66 -10.77 -0.90 -21.69
N ILE A 67 -11.83 -0.66 -22.44
CA ILE A 67 -11.77 -0.16 -23.82
C ILE A 67 -12.08 1.33 -23.78
N GLN A 68 -11.11 2.15 -24.17
CA GLN A 68 -11.22 3.61 -24.11
C GLN A 68 -10.42 4.27 -25.22
N LYS A 69 -10.51 5.60 -25.29
CA LYS A 69 -9.82 6.41 -26.30
C LYS A 69 -8.33 6.53 -26.01
N TRP A 70 -7.97 6.80 -24.74
CA TRP A 70 -6.62 7.12 -24.28
C TRP A 70 -5.91 5.86 -23.75
N PRO A 71 -4.65 5.63 -24.08
CA PRO A 71 -3.88 4.55 -23.45
C PRO A 71 -3.44 4.93 -22.02
N TRP A 72 -3.31 3.95 -21.16
CA TRP A 72 -2.73 4.12 -19.81
C TRP A 72 -1.20 4.19 -19.92
N GLY A 73 -0.68 5.40 -20.20
CA GLY A 73 0.75 5.69 -20.29
C GLY A 73 1.35 5.42 -21.68
N ALA A 74 2.53 5.94 -21.90
CA ALA A 74 3.30 5.75 -23.11
C ALA A 74 3.92 4.35 -23.12
N GLY A 75 3.57 3.52 -24.05
CA GLY A 75 4.10 2.15 -24.20
C GLY A 75 5.58 2.13 -24.60
N GLY A 76 6.46 2.73 -23.79
CA GLY A 76 7.90 2.73 -24.00
C GLY A 76 8.41 3.75 -25.02
N GLY A 77 7.52 4.59 -25.59
CA GLY A 77 7.88 5.60 -26.57
C GLY A 77 7.39 6.99 -26.21
N GLU A 78 7.65 7.96 -27.07
CA GLU A 78 7.16 9.33 -26.89
C GLU A 78 5.64 9.37 -26.94
N TYR A 79 5.00 9.92 -25.88
CA TYR A 79 3.53 10.01 -25.77
C TYR A 79 3.01 11.13 -26.67
N LYS A 80 2.53 10.74 -27.85
CA LYS A 80 2.00 11.69 -28.86
C LYS A 80 0.48 11.84 -28.69
N TRP A 81 0.04 12.68 -27.74
CA TRP A 81 -1.37 12.90 -27.40
C TRP A 81 -2.24 13.30 -28.62
N TRP A 82 -1.63 13.95 -29.61
CA TRP A 82 -2.34 14.40 -30.83
C TRP A 82 -2.79 13.25 -31.73
N ASP A 83 -2.18 12.08 -31.63
CA ASP A 83 -2.60 10.88 -32.36
C ASP A 83 -3.86 10.29 -31.74
N TYR A 84 -4.04 10.46 -30.43
CA TYR A 84 -5.18 9.92 -29.70
C TYR A 84 -6.40 10.87 -29.71
N ILE A 85 -6.20 12.18 -29.79
CA ILE A 85 -7.28 13.17 -29.71
C ILE A 85 -8.32 13.00 -30.84
N LYS A 86 -7.90 12.45 -31.98
CA LYS A 86 -8.77 12.22 -33.16
C LYS A 86 -9.58 10.91 -33.06
N ARG A 87 -9.22 10.02 -32.15
CA ARG A 87 -9.90 8.73 -31.96
C ARG A 87 -11.35 8.95 -31.51
N PRO A 88 -12.31 8.13 -31.99
CA PRO A 88 -13.68 8.20 -31.49
C PRO A 88 -13.77 7.64 -30.06
N ASN A 89 -14.65 8.22 -29.26
CA ASN A 89 -15.00 7.68 -27.94
C ASN A 89 -15.78 6.36 -28.10
N PRO A 90 -15.61 5.39 -27.19
CA PRO A 90 -16.54 4.24 -27.11
C PRO A 90 -17.96 4.72 -26.84
N ASN A 91 -18.94 3.99 -27.32
CA ASN A 91 -20.35 4.36 -27.20
C ASN A 91 -21.24 3.14 -26.87
N LEU A 92 -22.50 3.41 -26.48
CA LEU A 92 -23.46 2.37 -26.06
C LEU A 92 -23.82 1.39 -27.20
N LYS A 93 -23.75 1.82 -28.49
CA LYS A 93 -24.00 0.94 -29.63
C LYS A 93 -22.88 -0.09 -29.78
N GLU A 94 -21.64 0.32 -29.50
CA GLU A 94 -20.48 -0.60 -29.49
C GLU A 94 -20.59 -1.59 -28.35
N LEU A 95 -20.99 -1.15 -27.14
CA LEU A 95 -21.25 -2.06 -26.01
C LEU A 95 -22.28 -3.14 -26.40
N ALA A 96 -23.42 -2.73 -26.99
CA ALA A 96 -24.49 -3.68 -27.39
C ALA A 96 -24.00 -4.70 -28.41
N GLN A 97 -23.11 -4.30 -29.34
CA GLN A 97 -22.51 -5.21 -30.29
C GLN A 97 -21.46 -6.14 -29.65
N LEU A 98 -20.68 -5.63 -28.73
CA LEU A 98 -19.71 -6.42 -27.94
C LEU A 98 -20.45 -7.50 -27.15
N GLN A 99 -21.51 -7.13 -26.42
CA GLN A 99 -22.32 -8.06 -25.62
C GLN A 99 -22.86 -9.23 -26.43
N LYS A 100 -23.22 -9.00 -27.71
CA LYS A 100 -23.76 -10.01 -28.60
C LYS A 100 -22.71 -10.94 -29.22
N ARG A 101 -21.47 -10.48 -29.36
CA ARG A 101 -20.42 -11.18 -30.11
C ARG A 101 -19.34 -11.81 -29.22
N THR A 102 -19.12 -11.28 -28.01
CA THR A 102 -18.06 -11.79 -27.13
C THR A 102 -18.52 -13.06 -26.41
N ILE A 103 -17.72 -14.11 -26.54
CA ILE A 103 -17.98 -15.43 -25.93
C ILE A 103 -17.26 -15.53 -24.59
N SER A 104 -16.07 -14.94 -24.50
CA SER A 104 -15.15 -15.02 -23.35
C SER A 104 -15.50 -14.06 -22.20
N ALA A 105 -16.47 -13.16 -22.38
CA ALA A 105 -16.87 -12.20 -21.37
C ALA A 105 -17.93 -12.75 -20.42
N GLU A 106 -17.75 -12.56 -19.12
CA GLU A 106 -18.76 -12.79 -18.06
C GLU A 106 -19.77 -11.65 -18.05
N ALA A 107 -19.28 -10.41 -18.06
CA ALA A 107 -20.10 -9.19 -18.02
C ALA A 107 -19.41 -8.08 -18.82
N SER A 108 -20.20 -7.14 -19.31
CA SER A 108 -19.65 -5.95 -19.94
C SER A 108 -20.53 -4.73 -19.64
N ALA A 109 -19.89 -3.63 -19.30
CA ALA A 109 -20.56 -2.41 -18.86
C ALA A 109 -19.97 -1.18 -19.54
N PHE A 110 -20.79 -0.15 -19.59
CA PHE A 110 -20.41 1.19 -20.06
C PHE A 110 -20.32 2.09 -18.83
N LEU A 111 -19.28 2.86 -18.77
CA LEU A 111 -19.05 3.87 -17.72
C LEU A 111 -18.71 5.21 -18.37
N VAL A 112 -19.33 6.27 -17.92
CA VAL A 112 -18.89 7.63 -18.20
C VAL A 112 -18.93 8.42 -16.89
N SER A 113 -17.85 9.09 -16.56
CA SER A 113 -17.70 9.84 -15.30
C SER A 113 -17.48 11.32 -15.56
N GLY A 114 -17.82 12.13 -14.58
CA GLY A 114 -17.59 13.57 -14.62
C GLY A 114 -18.00 14.22 -13.31
N ASN A 115 -17.38 15.31 -12.96
CA ASN A 115 -17.63 16.00 -11.69
C ASN A 115 -18.84 16.91 -11.81
N LYS A 116 -19.77 16.79 -10.88
CA LYS A 116 -21.02 17.55 -10.84
C LYS A 116 -21.38 17.98 -9.42
N THR A 117 -22.20 19.00 -9.30
CA THR A 117 -22.78 19.41 -8.01
C THR A 117 -24.03 18.59 -7.73
N VAL A 118 -24.14 18.08 -6.51
CA VAL A 118 -25.33 17.37 -6.00
C VAL A 118 -25.96 18.22 -4.88
N GLN A 119 -27.31 18.19 -4.79
CA GLN A 119 -28.05 19.02 -3.83
C GLN A 119 -29.18 18.24 -3.17
N TYR A 120 -29.37 18.48 -1.89
CA TYR A 120 -30.55 18.00 -1.15
C TYR A 120 -31.06 19.14 -0.28
N LYS A 121 -32.27 19.62 -0.56
CA LYS A 121 -32.87 20.79 0.10
C LYS A 121 -31.89 21.98 0.00
N ASN A 122 -31.40 22.47 1.13
CA ASN A 122 -30.50 23.61 1.24
C ASN A 122 -29.00 23.20 1.24
N ASN A 123 -28.71 21.90 1.31
CA ASN A 123 -27.34 21.38 1.33
C ASN A 123 -26.87 21.07 -0.09
N SER A 124 -25.63 21.40 -0.41
CA SER A 124 -25.01 21.07 -1.70
C SER A 124 -23.55 20.64 -1.50
N ILE A 125 -23.12 19.71 -2.33
CA ILE A 125 -21.70 19.30 -2.42
C ILE A 125 -21.29 19.52 -3.86
N GLU A 126 -20.20 20.24 -4.04
CA GLU A 126 -19.60 20.49 -5.34
C GLU A 126 -18.52 19.44 -5.64
N ASN A 127 -18.24 19.27 -6.91
CA ASN A 127 -17.15 18.41 -7.38
C ASN A 127 -17.32 16.92 -7.00
N VAL A 128 -18.57 16.45 -6.94
CA VAL A 128 -18.90 15.02 -6.68
C VAL A 128 -18.71 14.24 -7.97
N THR A 129 -18.04 13.10 -7.91
CA THR A 129 -17.87 12.22 -9.06
C THR A 129 -19.20 11.55 -9.40
N LEU A 130 -19.75 11.91 -10.56
CA LEU A 130 -20.96 11.32 -11.11
C LEU A 130 -20.54 10.19 -12.05
N SER A 131 -20.87 8.95 -11.70
CA SER A 131 -20.60 7.75 -12.52
C SER A 131 -21.91 7.28 -13.14
N ALA A 132 -22.04 7.46 -14.46
CA ALA A 132 -23.18 7.01 -15.22
C ALA A 132 -22.85 5.65 -15.84
N VAL A 133 -23.59 4.60 -15.43
CA VAL A 133 -23.23 3.20 -15.69
C VAL A 133 -24.37 2.45 -16.41
N SER A 134 -24.00 1.42 -17.19
CA SER A 134 -24.96 0.44 -17.70
C SER A 134 -25.25 -0.61 -16.61
N HIS A 135 -26.25 -1.48 -16.85
CA HIS A 135 -26.82 -2.35 -15.81
C HIS A 135 -25.79 -3.30 -15.17
N ASP A 136 -24.93 -3.93 -15.97
CA ASP A 136 -23.99 -4.97 -15.50
C ASP A 136 -22.72 -4.41 -14.80
N TYR A 137 -22.69 -3.13 -14.46
CA TYR A 137 -21.53 -2.49 -13.81
C TYR A 137 -21.22 -3.15 -12.45
N ASP A 138 -22.25 -3.50 -11.68
CA ASP A 138 -22.12 -4.17 -10.36
C ASP A 138 -21.53 -5.59 -10.43
N LYS A 139 -21.53 -6.21 -11.64
CA LYS A 139 -20.90 -7.53 -11.84
C LYS A 139 -19.39 -7.40 -12.12
N ILE A 140 -18.94 -6.20 -12.46
CA ILE A 140 -17.56 -5.93 -12.88
C ILE A 140 -16.78 -5.26 -11.74
N VAL A 141 -17.35 -4.20 -11.17
CA VAL A 141 -16.74 -3.42 -10.08
C VAL A 141 -17.31 -3.88 -8.75
N SER A 142 -16.45 -4.19 -7.80
CA SER A 142 -16.83 -4.69 -6.49
C SER A 142 -17.10 -3.52 -5.54
N PHE A 143 -18.31 -3.41 -5.01
CA PHE A 143 -18.67 -2.49 -3.93
C PHE A 143 -19.86 -3.07 -3.14
N ASP A 144 -19.88 -2.85 -1.84
CA ASP A 144 -20.93 -3.34 -0.95
C ASP A 144 -22.02 -2.28 -0.77
N ILE A 145 -23.27 -2.67 -0.90
CA ILE A 145 -24.43 -1.80 -0.58
C ILE A 145 -24.90 -2.17 0.84
N ILE A 146 -24.74 -1.23 1.80
CA ILE A 146 -25.12 -1.45 3.20
C ILE A 146 -26.60 -1.20 3.46
N SER A 147 -27.25 -0.42 2.59
CA SER A 147 -28.68 -0.10 2.75
C SER A 147 -29.30 0.12 1.37
N GLY A 148 -30.50 -0.42 1.17
CA GLY A 148 -31.17 -0.32 -0.12
C GLY A 148 -30.78 -1.43 -1.09
N ARG A 149 -30.70 -1.10 -2.38
CA ARG A 149 -30.40 -2.08 -3.45
C ARG A 149 -29.82 -1.42 -4.68
N TYR A 150 -29.21 -2.25 -5.54
CA TYR A 150 -28.78 -1.85 -6.87
C TYR A 150 -30.01 -1.62 -7.81
N PHE A 151 -29.77 -1.07 -8.98
CA PHE A 151 -30.79 -0.80 -9.98
C PHE A 151 -31.34 -2.12 -10.56
N SER A 152 -32.66 -2.21 -10.73
CA SER A 152 -33.22 -3.30 -11.52
C SER A 152 -32.90 -3.09 -13.02
N GLU A 153 -32.94 -4.17 -13.76
CA GLU A 153 -32.72 -4.12 -15.21
C GLU A 153 -33.67 -3.12 -15.89
N SER A 154 -34.94 -3.14 -15.50
CA SER A 154 -35.95 -2.23 -16.02
C SER A 154 -35.65 -0.76 -15.70
N GLU A 155 -35.14 -0.45 -14.53
CA GLU A 155 -34.73 0.91 -14.12
C GLU A 155 -33.53 1.37 -14.97
N SER A 156 -32.60 0.51 -15.16
CA SER A 156 -31.41 0.79 -15.99
C SER A 156 -31.73 0.97 -17.46
N UNK A 157 -32.44 0.19 -17.92
CA UNK A 157 -32.76 0.24 -19.08
C UNK A 157 -33.52 1.27 -19.46
N SER A 158 -34.69 1.57 -18.84
CA SER A 158 -35.58 2.74 -19.13
C SER A 158 -34.96 4.09 -18.78
N GLY A 159 -33.86 4.12 -18.08
CA GLY A 159 -33.20 5.35 -17.58
C GLY A 159 -34.08 6.05 -16.54
N ARG A 160 -34.51 5.33 -15.52
CA ARG A 160 -35.23 5.90 -14.38
C ARG A 160 -34.27 6.78 -13.57
N ASN A 161 -34.78 7.86 -13.01
CA ASN A 161 -34.02 8.80 -12.18
C ASN A 161 -33.77 8.19 -10.80
N LYS A 162 -32.90 7.22 -10.75
CA LYS A 162 -32.46 6.52 -9.53
C LYS A 162 -30.97 6.81 -9.29
N VAL A 163 -30.56 6.83 -8.05
CA VAL A 163 -29.15 7.09 -7.68
C VAL A 163 -28.76 6.21 -6.49
N ILE A 164 -27.52 5.72 -6.55
CA ILE A 164 -26.82 5.08 -5.44
C ILE A 164 -25.75 6.08 -4.99
N ILE A 165 -25.60 6.29 -3.70
CA ILE A 165 -24.72 7.32 -3.13
C ILE A 165 -23.63 6.68 -2.26
N GLY A 166 -22.45 7.26 -2.27
CA GLY A 166 -21.36 6.88 -1.39
C GLY A 166 -21.56 7.40 0.05
N ALA A 167 -20.80 6.79 0.98
CA ALA A 167 -20.92 7.09 2.43
C ALA A 167 -20.62 8.56 2.77
N ALA A 168 -19.64 9.18 2.09
CA ALA A 168 -19.33 10.60 2.33
C ALA A 168 -20.47 11.52 1.85
N ILE A 169 -21.14 11.14 0.74
CA ILE A 169 -22.30 11.88 0.22
C ILE A 169 -23.48 11.76 1.22
N GLU A 170 -23.72 10.55 1.76
CA GLU A 170 -24.74 10.34 2.81
C GLU A 170 -24.47 11.26 4.00
N ALA A 171 -23.27 11.20 4.56
CA ALA A 171 -22.89 11.96 5.77
C ALA A 171 -23.01 13.48 5.55
N ASN A 172 -22.49 14.00 4.43
CA ASN A 172 -22.39 15.44 4.20
C ASN A 172 -23.69 16.06 3.67
N LEU A 173 -24.50 15.31 2.91
CA LEU A 173 -25.71 15.83 2.27
C LEU A 173 -26.97 15.60 3.12
N PHE A 174 -27.08 14.43 3.75
CA PHE A 174 -28.26 13.99 4.50
C PHE A 174 -28.08 14.03 6.03
N GLY A 175 -26.83 13.94 6.52
CA GLY A 175 -26.52 13.93 7.95
C GLY A 175 -27.17 12.71 8.65
N SER A 176 -28.07 12.95 9.61
CA SER A 176 -28.77 11.89 10.34
C SER A 176 -30.07 11.40 9.65
N ILE A 177 -30.41 11.98 8.49
CA ILE A 177 -31.65 11.62 7.75
C ILE A 177 -31.38 10.40 6.89
N ASN A 178 -32.19 9.34 7.02
CA ASN A 178 -32.10 8.18 6.12
C ASN A 178 -32.37 8.63 4.67
N PRO A 179 -31.39 8.51 3.76
CA PRO A 179 -31.56 8.99 2.38
C PRO A 179 -32.39 8.08 1.48
N ILE A 180 -32.60 6.80 1.83
CA ILE A 180 -33.32 5.84 0.99
C ILE A 180 -34.75 6.36 0.73
N GLY A 181 -35.12 6.42 -0.56
CA GLY A 181 -36.41 6.92 -1.01
C GLY A 181 -36.52 8.44 -1.10
N LYS A 182 -35.53 9.19 -0.60
CA LYS A 182 -35.50 10.66 -0.72
C LYS A 182 -35.01 11.06 -2.12
N SER A 183 -35.42 12.27 -2.54
CA SER A 183 -35.02 12.82 -3.84
C SER A 183 -33.95 13.88 -3.67
N MET A 184 -32.84 13.73 -4.41
CA MET A 184 -31.77 14.74 -4.49
C MET A 184 -31.66 15.27 -5.92
N LYS A 185 -31.16 16.48 -6.08
CA LYS A 185 -30.98 17.09 -7.42
C LYS A 185 -29.59 16.80 -7.96
N ILE A 186 -29.53 16.30 -9.18
CA ILE A 186 -28.31 16.04 -9.97
C ILE A 186 -28.59 16.55 -11.38
N LEU A 187 -27.70 17.38 -11.95
CA LEU A 187 -27.88 17.94 -13.31
C LEU A 187 -29.25 18.65 -13.47
N GLY A 188 -29.70 19.33 -12.41
CA GLY A 188 -31.00 20.05 -12.43
C GLY A 188 -32.22 19.17 -12.36
N ARG A 189 -32.08 17.85 -12.27
CA ARG A 189 -33.18 16.88 -12.18
C ARG A 189 -33.21 16.15 -10.85
N SER A 190 -34.39 15.70 -10.47
CA SER A 190 -34.62 14.94 -9.23
C SER A 190 -34.33 13.47 -9.43
N PHE A 191 -33.47 12.90 -8.58
CA PHE A 191 -33.11 11.46 -8.55
C PHE A 191 -33.46 10.90 -7.18
N VAL A 192 -34.09 9.72 -7.14
CA VAL A 192 -34.48 9.04 -5.91
C VAL A 192 -33.34 8.11 -5.48
N VAL A 193 -32.90 8.24 -4.23
CA VAL A 193 -31.83 7.39 -3.65
C VAL A 193 -32.38 5.97 -3.45
N THR A 194 -31.69 4.97 -4.03
CA THR A 194 -32.07 3.54 -3.97
C THR A 194 -31.08 2.70 -3.19
N GLY A 195 -29.85 3.16 -3.01
CA GLY A 195 -28.81 2.42 -2.30
C GLY A 195 -27.74 3.32 -1.73
N ILE A 196 -27.08 2.84 -0.69
CA ILE A 196 -25.95 3.50 -0.02
C ILE A 196 -24.77 2.51 -0.05
N ILE A 197 -23.63 2.96 -0.55
CA ILE A 197 -22.38 2.18 -0.61
C ILE A 197 -21.71 2.23 0.77
N LYS A 198 -21.19 1.10 1.21
CA LYS A 198 -20.40 0.94 2.44
C LYS A 198 -19.17 1.85 2.38
N LYS A 199 -18.82 2.46 3.51
CA LYS A 199 -17.62 3.28 3.61
C LYS A 199 -16.38 2.43 3.30
N GLU A 200 -15.61 2.85 2.33
CA GLU A 200 -14.36 2.19 1.88
C GLU A 200 -13.11 2.91 2.38
N GLY A 201 -13.20 4.22 2.62
CA GLY A 201 -12.08 5.08 2.96
C GLY A 201 -11.50 5.77 1.73
N GLU A 202 -10.38 6.46 1.91
CA GLU A 202 -9.71 7.16 0.81
C GLU A 202 -9.00 6.16 -0.12
N SER A 203 -9.32 6.23 -1.41
CA SER A 203 -8.63 5.45 -2.45
C SER A 203 -7.39 6.22 -2.90
N ILE A 204 -6.26 5.51 -3.03
CA ILE A 204 -5.01 6.09 -3.54
C ILE A 204 -5.01 6.08 -5.08
N VAL A 205 -5.73 5.12 -5.67
CA VAL A 205 -5.82 4.96 -7.14
C VAL A 205 -7.27 5.15 -7.56
N GLY A 206 -7.55 6.28 -8.20
CA GLY A 206 -8.91 6.62 -8.64
C GLY A 206 -9.74 7.26 -7.53
N ASP A 207 -11.01 7.49 -7.81
CA ASP A 207 -11.96 8.09 -6.88
C ASP A 207 -12.58 6.99 -6.01
N SER A 208 -12.56 7.17 -4.69
CA SER A 208 -13.28 6.31 -3.74
C SER A 208 -14.79 6.35 -4.02
N HIS A 209 -15.46 5.23 -3.91
CA HIS A 209 -16.93 5.17 -4.02
C HIS A 209 -17.61 6.02 -2.94
N ASP A 210 -16.92 6.36 -1.85
CA ASP A 210 -17.44 7.20 -0.76
C ASP A 210 -17.88 8.59 -1.27
N THR A 211 -17.16 9.16 -2.23
CA THR A 211 -17.39 10.50 -2.79
C THR A 211 -18.12 10.47 -4.13
N GLN A 212 -18.65 9.30 -4.53
CA GLN A 212 -19.32 9.11 -5.82
C GLN A 212 -20.83 9.05 -5.70
N VAL A 213 -21.50 9.38 -6.80
CA VAL A 213 -22.90 9.04 -7.04
C VAL A 213 -22.99 8.22 -8.32
N ILE A 214 -23.66 7.07 -8.26
CA ILE A 214 -23.83 6.15 -9.39
C ILE A 214 -25.26 6.29 -9.89
N ILE A 215 -25.44 6.48 -11.20
CA ILE A 215 -26.77 6.62 -11.84
C ILE A 215 -26.82 5.80 -13.14
N PRO A 216 -28.01 5.36 -13.58
CA PRO A 216 -28.11 4.68 -14.87
C PRO A 216 -27.72 5.58 -16.04
N VAL A 217 -26.87 5.09 -16.95
CA VAL A 217 -26.38 5.87 -18.10
C VAL A 217 -27.54 6.38 -18.98
N ASN A 218 -28.61 5.60 -19.10
CA ASN A 218 -29.78 5.98 -19.88
C ASN A 218 -30.57 7.15 -19.27
N ALA A 219 -30.39 7.44 -17.99
CA ALA A 219 -30.92 8.65 -17.35
C ALA A 219 -30.08 9.88 -17.74
N VAL A 220 -28.73 9.73 -17.75
CA VAL A 220 -27.79 10.81 -18.08
C VAL A 220 -27.88 11.20 -19.57
N ARG A 221 -27.94 10.22 -20.48
CA ARG A 221 -27.97 10.51 -21.94
C ARG A 221 -29.20 11.32 -22.37
N LYS A 222 -30.23 11.43 -21.53
CA LYS A 222 -31.38 12.29 -21.76
C LYS A 222 -31.09 13.75 -21.40
N LEU A 223 -30.01 13.99 -20.64
CA LEU A 223 -29.65 15.30 -20.07
C LEU A 223 -28.36 15.86 -20.65
N LEU A 224 -27.42 14.99 -20.97
CA LEU A 224 -26.10 15.35 -21.47
C LEU A 224 -25.76 14.49 -22.70
N ASP A 225 -24.97 15.04 -23.59
CA ASP A 225 -24.35 14.31 -24.69
C ASP A 225 -23.16 13.50 -24.12
N ILE A 226 -23.43 12.22 -23.82
CA ILE A 226 -22.44 11.30 -23.24
C ILE A 226 -21.32 10.93 -24.23
N ASP A 227 -21.54 11.19 -25.53
CA ASP A 227 -20.52 10.95 -26.57
C ASP A 227 -19.62 12.16 -26.79
N SER A 228 -19.83 13.25 -26.03
CA SER A 228 -19.08 14.49 -26.17
C SER A 228 -17.58 14.27 -25.89
N ARG A 229 -16.75 15.10 -26.53
CA ARG A 229 -15.28 15.01 -26.41
C ARG A 229 -14.75 15.37 -25.04
N HIS A 230 -15.58 16.00 -24.21
CA HIS A 230 -15.21 16.45 -22.84
C HIS A 230 -15.43 15.37 -21.77
N LEU A 231 -16.13 14.31 -22.13
CA LEU A 231 -16.31 13.12 -21.27
C LEU A 231 -15.41 12.00 -21.78
N GLU A 232 -15.03 11.13 -20.90
CA GLU A 232 -14.14 10.00 -21.23
C GLU A 232 -14.88 8.69 -20.99
N PRO A 233 -15.84 8.35 -21.88
CA PRO A 233 -16.55 7.08 -21.73
C PRO A 233 -15.62 5.91 -21.99
N MET A 234 -15.90 4.81 -21.29
CA MET A 234 -15.18 3.55 -21.45
C MET A 234 -16.13 2.37 -21.43
N ILE A 235 -15.72 1.29 -22.08
CA ILE A 235 -16.39 -0.01 -21.98
C ILE A 235 -15.49 -0.90 -21.11
N MET A 236 -16.07 -1.52 -20.11
CA MET A 236 -15.43 -2.44 -19.20
C MET A 236 -15.92 -3.85 -19.52
N VAL A 237 -15.01 -4.80 -19.65
CA VAL A 237 -15.37 -6.20 -19.98
C VAL A 237 -14.62 -7.11 -19.02
N LYS A 238 -15.37 -7.89 -18.24
CA LYS A 238 -14.85 -8.86 -17.29
C LYS A 238 -14.73 -10.24 -17.95
N ALA A 239 -13.58 -10.89 -17.78
CA ALA A 239 -13.34 -12.23 -18.30
C ALA A 239 -14.18 -13.27 -17.55
N LYS A 240 -14.62 -14.31 -18.26
CA LYS A 240 -15.20 -15.51 -17.64
C LYS A 240 -14.14 -16.25 -16.85
N GLN A 241 -14.54 -16.93 -15.79
CA GLN A 241 -13.66 -17.77 -15.01
C GLN A 241 -12.91 -18.77 -15.90
N GLY A 242 -11.59 -18.79 -15.80
CA GLY A 242 -10.73 -19.66 -16.58
C GLY A 242 -10.29 -19.11 -17.94
N VAL A 243 -10.74 -17.90 -18.31
CA VAL A 243 -10.29 -17.21 -19.54
C VAL A 243 -9.20 -16.19 -19.15
N SER A 244 -8.07 -16.24 -19.83
CA SER A 244 -7.00 -15.28 -19.57
C SER A 244 -7.34 -13.89 -20.16
N ASN A 245 -6.82 -12.83 -19.53
CA ASN A 245 -6.96 -11.46 -20.04
C ASN A 245 -6.42 -11.32 -21.47
N ALA A 246 -5.32 -12.01 -21.78
CA ALA A 246 -4.74 -12.02 -23.14
C ALA A 246 -5.75 -12.58 -24.17
N GLN A 247 -6.40 -13.69 -23.83
CA GLN A 247 -7.39 -14.34 -24.71
C GLN A 247 -8.60 -13.43 -24.93
N LEU A 248 -9.16 -12.87 -23.84
CA LEU A 248 -10.29 -11.93 -23.91
C LEU A 248 -9.90 -10.69 -24.74
N LYS A 249 -8.71 -10.13 -24.51
CA LYS A 249 -8.20 -8.94 -25.20
C LYS A 249 -8.09 -9.16 -26.71
N ASP A 250 -7.57 -10.32 -27.13
CA ASP A 250 -7.46 -10.67 -28.56
C ASP A 250 -8.85 -10.80 -29.21
N GLU A 251 -9.80 -11.44 -28.51
CA GLU A 251 -11.19 -11.54 -28.97
C GLU A 251 -11.84 -10.15 -29.10
N LEU A 252 -11.74 -9.32 -28.06
CA LEU A 252 -12.29 -7.97 -28.03
C LEU A 252 -11.67 -7.09 -29.13
N LYS A 253 -10.36 -7.23 -29.36
CA LYS A 253 -9.64 -6.50 -30.41
C LYS A 253 -10.24 -6.82 -31.79
N GLY A 254 -10.43 -8.10 -32.09
CA GLY A 254 -11.03 -8.54 -33.34
C GLY A 254 -12.46 -7.99 -33.53
N ILE A 255 -13.27 -8.07 -32.47
CA ILE A 255 -14.66 -7.58 -32.49
C ILE A 255 -14.69 -6.06 -32.66
N MET A 256 -13.90 -5.30 -31.90
CA MET A 256 -13.85 -3.83 -31.99
C MET A 256 -13.40 -3.35 -33.37
N ARG A 257 -12.34 -3.99 -33.92
CA ARG A 257 -11.89 -3.67 -35.29
C ARG A 257 -13.00 -3.90 -36.30
N SER A 258 -13.79 -4.99 -36.14
CA SER A 258 -14.95 -5.29 -36.99
C SER A 258 -16.07 -4.25 -36.84
N ILE A 259 -16.41 -3.87 -35.61
CA ILE A 259 -17.45 -2.85 -35.31
C ILE A 259 -17.08 -1.52 -35.94
N ARG A 260 -15.81 -1.11 -35.82
CA ARG A 260 -15.27 0.17 -36.33
C ARG A 260 -14.84 0.10 -37.80
N LYS A 261 -15.02 -1.07 -38.47
CA LYS A 261 -14.69 -1.31 -39.88
C LYS A 261 -13.24 -0.92 -40.22
N LEU A 262 -12.31 -1.20 -39.31
CA LEU A 262 -10.90 -0.90 -39.53
C LEU A 262 -10.29 -1.84 -40.56
N LYS A 263 -9.48 -1.28 -41.47
CA LYS A 263 -8.75 -2.07 -42.49
C LYS A 263 -7.73 -3.00 -41.79
N PRO A 264 -7.39 -4.15 -42.35
CA PRO A 264 -6.48 -5.11 -41.71
C PRO A 264 -5.16 -4.50 -41.23
N LEU A 265 -4.55 -3.60 -41.99
CA LEU A 265 -3.27 -2.97 -41.68
C LEU A 265 -3.38 -1.64 -40.94
N ALA A 266 -4.61 -1.15 -40.69
CA ALA A 266 -4.80 0.10 -39.95
C ALA A 266 -4.49 -0.07 -38.48
N THR A 267 -3.89 0.94 -37.88
CA THR A 267 -3.68 1.02 -36.44
C THR A 267 -5.04 1.07 -35.72
N ASP A 268 -5.08 0.54 -34.51
CA ASP A 268 -6.29 0.56 -33.69
C ASP A 268 -6.61 2.01 -33.27
N ASP A 269 -7.88 2.39 -33.40
CA ASP A 269 -8.39 3.71 -32.99
C ASP A 269 -9.03 3.69 -31.59
N PHE A 270 -8.65 2.69 -30.79
CA PHE A 270 -9.06 2.50 -29.40
C PHE A 270 -7.85 1.96 -28.62
N SER A 271 -7.92 2.03 -27.29
CA SER A 271 -6.91 1.47 -26.38
C SER A 271 -7.58 0.46 -25.45
N MET A 272 -6.82 -0.56 -25.09
CA MET A 272 -7.28 -1.59 -24.14
C MET A 272 -6.30 -1.72 -22.99
N UNK A 273 -6.68 -1.34 -21.85
CA UNK A 273 -5.96 -1.32 -20.87
C UNK A 273 -6.42 -2.28 -20.05
N GLU A 274 -5.69 -2.89 -19.18
CA GLU A 274 -6.00 -3.92 -18.17
C GLU A 274 -5.32 -3.55 -16.85
N THR A 275 -5.95 -3.88 -15.75
CA THR A 275 -5.45 -3.58 -14.39
C THR A 275 -4.08 -4.20 -14.12
N SER A 276 -3.78 -5.35 -14.71
CA SER A 276 -2.48 -6.01 -14.61
C SER A 276 -1.29 -5.12 -15.03
N ILE A 277 -1.50 -4.19 -15.96
CA ILE A 277 -0.46 -3.23 -16.38
C ILE A 277 -0.15 -2.26 -15.23
N ILE A 278 -1.17 -1.83 -14.49
CA ILE A 278 -1.02 -0.96 -13.33
C ILE A 278 -0.27 -1.73 -12.24
N SER A 279 -0.71 -2.94 -11.93
CA SER A 279 -0.07 -3.80 -10.90
C SER A 279 1.41 -4.02 -11.20
N GLY A 280 1.77 -4.34 -12.45
CA GLY A 280 3.17 -4.54 -12.84
C GLY A 280 4.04 -3.29 -12.70
N ARG A 281 3.48 -2.10 -12.91
CA ARG A 281 4.20 -0.83 -12.69
C ARG A 281 4.37 -0.52 -11.20
N LEU A 282 3.35 -0.84 -10.41
CA LEU A 282 3.39 -0.70 -8.95
C LEU A 282 4.48 -1.58 -8.34
N ASP A 283 4.61 -2.84 -8.81
CA ASP A 283 5.67 -3.77 -8.37
C ASP A 283 7.05 -3.15 -8.55
N ILE A 284 7.30 -2.50 -9.69
CA ILE A 284 8.59 -1.85 -9.98
C ILE A 284 8.82 -0.69 -9.00
N ILE A 285 7.81 0.15 -8.78
CA ILE A 285 7.91 1.32 -7.89
C ILE A 285 8.17 0.87 -6.44
N PHE A 286 7.38 -0.10 -5.94
CA PHE A 286 7.52 -0.59 -4.56
C PHE A 286 8.86 -1.31 -4.34
N ASN A 287 9.35 -2.04 -5.36
CA ASN A 287 10.67 -2.66 -5.30
C ASN A 287 11.78 -1.61 -5.20
N ILE A 288 11.71 -0.53 -5.98
CA ILE A 288 12.67 0.60 -5.91
C ILE A 288 12.61 1.25 -4.50
N MET A 289 11.40 1.48 -3.98
CA MET A 289 11.21 2.05 -2.64
C MET A 289 11.81 1.15 -1.54
N SER A 290 11.61 -0.16 -1.66
CA SER A 290 12.15 -1.16 -0.71
C SER A 290 13.68 -1.20 -0.75
N ILE A 291 14.28 -1.14 -1.93
CA ILE A 291 15.74 -1.07 -2.11
C ILE A 291 16.29 0.23 -1.49
N ALA A 292 15.64 1.37 -1.76
CA ALA A 292 16.03 2.66 -1.17
C ALA A 292 15.95 2.61 0.37
N GLY A 293 14.88 2.01 0.91
CA GLY A 293 14.70 1.78 2.34
C GLY A 293 15.82 0.91 2.93
N LEU A 294 16.18 -0.17 2.24
CA LEU A 294 17.27 -1.05 2.64
C LEU A 294 18.62 -0.30 2.67
N CYS A 295 18.87 0.56 1.68
CA CYS A 295 20.10 1.38 1.65
C CYS A 295 20.14 2.36 2.83
N ILE A 296 19.07 3.12 3.06
CA ILE A 296 18.96 4.09 4.17
C ILE A 296 19.12 3.37 5.50
N GLY A 297 18.38 2.28 5.69
CA GLY A 297 18.43 1.46 6.89
C GLY A 297 19.81 0.81 7.11
N GLY A 298 20.41 0.31 6.05
CA GLY A 298 21.74 -0.28 6.07
C GLY A 298 22.82 0.71 6.56
N PHE A 299 22.80 1.92 6.02
CA PHE A 299 23.71 3.00 6.49
C PHE A 299 23.45 3.36 7.96
N SER A 300 22.19 3.43 8.36
CA SER A 300 21.81 3.72 9.76
C SER A 300 22.32 2.62 10.71
N ILE A 301 22.19 1.36 10.31
CA ILE A 301 22.68 0.18 11.05
C ILE A 301 24.22 0.25 11.18
N LEU A 302 24.93 0.59 10.11
CA LEU A 302 26.40 0.71 10.14
C LEU A 302 26.83 1.75 11.16
N VAL A 303 26.21 2.94 11.17
CA VAL A 303 26.51 4.00 12.13
C VAL A 303 26.22 3.54 13.57
N GLY A 304 25.06 2.92 13.80
CA GLY A 304 24.69 2.35 15.11
C GLY A 304 25.65 1.25 15.57
N GLY A 305 26.05 0.38 14.65
CA GLY A 305 27.00 -0.71 14.88
C GLY A 305 28.38 -0.22 15.29
N PHE A 306 28.90 0.82 14.63
CA PHE A 306 30.15 1.47 15.04
C PHE A 306 30.06 2.07 16.45
N GLY A 307 28.89 2.63 16.80
CA GLY A 307 28.62 3.14 18.16
C GLY A 307 28.74 2.02 19.21
N ILE A 308 28.12 0.86 18.94
CA ILE A 308 28.23 -0.32 19.85
C ILE A 308 29.66 -0.84 19.94
N ALA A 309 30.34 -0.99 18.81
CA ALA A 309 31.73 -1.49 18.78
C ALA A 309 32.60 -0.59 19.66
N ASN A 310 32.46 0.71 19.54
CA ASN A 310 33.21 1.69 20.37
C ASN A 310 32.92 1.52 21.88
N ILE A 311 31.62 1.35 22.25
CA ILE A 311 31.28 1.08 23.68
C ILE A 311 31.92 -0.22 24.14
N MET A 312 31.83 -1.27 23.34
CA MET A 312 32.35 -2.59 23.70
C MET A 312 33.86 -2.58 23.87
N PHE A 313 34.60 -1.83 23.00
CA PHE A 313 36.05 -1.65 23.18
C PHE A 313 36.37 -0.96 24.53
N VAL A 314 35.64 0.08 24.89
CA VAL A 314 35.83 0.79 26.15
C VAL A 314 35.44 -0.12 27.35
N SER A 315 34.31 -0.84 27.24
CA SER A 315 33.84 -1.81 28.26
C SER A 315 34.90 -2.88 28.52
N VAL A 316 35.50 -3.44 27.47
CA VAL A 316 36.60 -4.41 27.56
C VAL A 316 37.82 -3.79 28.27
N LYS A 317 38.19 -2.56 27.90
CA LYS A 317 39.33 -1.83 28.50
C LYS A 317 39.11 -1.57 29.99
N GLU A 318 37.93 -1.11 30.39
CA GLU A 318 37.53 -0.84 31.78
C GLU A 318 37.55 -2.12 32.65
N ARG A 319 37.30 -3.29 32.03
CA ARG A 319 37.22 -4.59 32.74
C ARG A 319 38.44 -5.48 32.49
N THR A 320 39.56 -4.94 31.99
CA THR A 320 40.76 -5.70 31.63
C THR A 320 41.29 -6.50 32.86
N SER A 321 41.38 -5.91 34.04
CA SER A 321 41.86 -6.59 35.27
C SER A 321 40.92 -7.72 35.69
N ILE A 322 39.60 -7.53 35.56
CA ILE A 322 38.58 -8.56 35.86
C ILE A 322 38.73 -9.75 34.91
N ILE A 323 38.92 -9.49 33.60
CA ILE A 323 39.17 -10.50 32.58
C ILE A 323 40.43 -11.31 32.93
N GLY A 324 41.50 -10.62 33.35
CA GLY A 324 42.76 -11.24 33.81
C GLY A 324 42.55 -12.20 34.97
N ILE A 325 41.77 -11.75 36.00
CA ILE A 325 41.42 -12.58 37.16
C ILE A 325 40.60 -13.80 36.74
N GLN A 326 39.57 -13.63 35.91
CA GLN A 326 38.74 -14.73 35.40
C GLN A 326 39.59 -15.80 34.67
N LYS A 327 40.51 -15.35 33.82
CA LYS A 327 41.39 -16.25 33.06
C LYS A 327 42.40 -16.98 33.97
N SER A 328 42.93 -16.28 34.99
CA SER A 328 43.84 -16.88 35.99
C SER A 328 43.14 -17.95 36.83
N LEU A 329 41.82 -17.82 37.03
CA LEU A 329 40.98 -18.80 37.71
C LEU A 329 40.51 -19.95 36.78
N GLY A 330 40.95 -19.96 35.50
CA GLY A 330 40.73 -21.02 34.56
C GLY A 330 39.58 -20.78 33.54
N ALA A 331 39.08 -19.55 33.42
CA ALA A 331 38.05 -19.25 32.40
C ALA A 331 38.61 -19.42 30.99
N LYS A 332 37.94 -20.25 30.18
CA LYS A 332 38.34 -20.51 28.80
C LYS A 332 38.04 -19.30 27.90
N ASN A 333 38.81 -19.13 26.83
CA ASN A 333 38.65 -18.01 25.89
C ASN A 333 37.23 -17.88 25.32
N TYR A 334 36.59 -19.01 24.98
CA TYR A 334 35.23 -18.96 24.46
C TYR A 334 34.21 -18.42 25.47
N PHE A 335 34.46 -18.61 26.76
CA PHE A 335 33.59 -18.12 27.82
C PHE A 335 33.61 -16.56 27.84
N ILE A 336 34.81 -15.99 27.80
CA ILE A 336 35.00 -14.52 27.78
C ILE A 336 34.39 -13.95 26.48
N LEU A 337 34.64 -14.62 25.33
CA LEU A 337 34.09 -14.22 24.04
C LEU A 337 32.55 -14.17 24.07
N LEU A 338 31.91 -15.25 24.52
CA LEU A 338 30.45 -15.34 24.64
C LEU A 338 29.87 -14.30 25.60
N GLN A 339 30.54 -14.05 26.73
CA GLN A 339 30.10 -13.08 27.71
C GLN A 339 29.94 -11.67 27.09
N PHE A 340 30.96 -11.17 26.39
CA PHE A 340 30.96 -9.85 25.74
C PHE A 340 30.07 -9.83 24.51
N LEU A 341 29.98 -10.94 23.78
CA LEU A 341 29.10 -11.07 22.62
C LEU A 341 27.62 -10.99 23.02
N PHE A 342 27.24 -11.72 24.10
CA PHE A 342 25.87 -11.64 24.62
C PHE A 342 25.55 -10.25 25.14
N GLU A 343 26.53 -9.58 25.77
CA GLU A 343 26.37 -8.17 26.24
C GLU A 343 26.01 -7.26 25.07
N SER A 344 26.75 -7.34 23.94
CA SER A 344 26.48 -6.50 22.76
C SER A 344 25.13 -6.84 22.11
N ILE A 345 24.77 -8.13 22.01
CA ILE A 345 23.48 -8.57 21.47
C ILE A 345 22.32 -8.00 22.32
N ILE A 346 22.41 -8.11 23.64
CA ILE A 346 21.39 -7.64 24.58
C ILE A 346 21.20 -6.12 24.42
N LEU A 347 22.30 -5.36 24.31
CA LEU A 347 22.25 -3.92 24.09
C LEU A 347 21.57 -3.56 22.78
N CYS A 348 21.90 -4.29 21.70
CA CYS A 348 21.28 -4.07 20.40
C CYS A 348 19.79 -4.44 20.40
N MET A 349 19.45 -5.55 21.05
CA MET A 349 18.05 -5.97 21.22
C MET A 349 17.24 -4.97 22.06
N UNK A 350 17.81 -4.25 22.84
CA UNK A 350 17.32 -3.38 23.49
C UNK A 350 17.02 -2.24 22.80
N GLY A 351 17.92 -1.77 22.10
CA GLY A 351 17.71 -0.64 21.19
C GLY A 351 16.66 -0.91 20.14
N GLY A 352 16.72 -2.09 19.54
CA GLY A 352 15.74 -2.55 18.55
C GLY A 352 14.32 -2.59 19.10
N ALA A 353 14.14 -3.10 20.31
CA ALA A 353 12.82 -3.16 20.98
C ALA A 353 12.25 -1.75 21.21
N ILE A 354 13.09 -0.80 21.61
CA ILE A 354 12.69 0.61 21.78
C ILE A 354 12.28 1.20 20.42
N GLY A 355 13.09 0.97 19.37
CA GLY A 355 12.78 1.42 18.01
C GLY A 355 11.44 0.88 17.52
N LEU A 356 11.19 -0.41 17.76
CA LEU A 356 9.96 -1.09 17.39
C LEU A 356 8.75 -0.52 18.17
N LEU A 357 8.90 -0.24 19.44
CA LEU A 357 7.86 0.39 20.27
C LEU A 357 7.52 1.81 19.76
N ILE A 358 8.51 2.55 19.32
CA ILE A 358 8.28 3.89 18.73
C ILE A 358 7.48 3.76 17.44
N VAL A 359 7.83 2.80 16.59
CA VAL A 359 7.04 2.53 15.36
C VAL A 359 5.61 2.13 15.71
N UNK A 360 5.38 1.39 16.52
CA UNK A 360 4.31 1.05 16.88
C UNK A 360 3.54 2.02 17.31
N SER A 361 3.95 2.82 18.24
CA SER A 361 3.23 4.00 18.72
C SER A 361 2.86 4.98 17.61
N LEU A 362 3.77 5.20 16.68
CA LEU A 362 3.61 6.11 15.54
C LEU A 362 2.55 5.58 14.56
N THR A 363 2.54 4.30 14.27
CA THR A 363 1.52 3.68 13.41
C THR A 363 0.11 3.73 14.02
N UNK A 364 0.15 3.67 15.08
CA UNK A 364 -0.90 3.82 15.72
C UNK A 364 -1.43 5.08 15.71
N ALA A 365 -0.73 6.10 16.00
CA ALA A 365 -1.12 7.53 15.96
C ALA A 365 -1.52 7.99 14.54
N LEU A 366 -0.73 7.62 13.53
CA LEU A 366 -1.00 7.96 12.12
C LEU A 366 -2.30 7.34 11.62
N GLY A 367 -2.58 6.08 11.96
CA GLY A 367 -3.81 5.39 11.58
C GLY A 367 -5.08 6.01 12.14
N SER A 368 -4.99 6.78 13.23
CA SER A 368 -6.14 7.50 13.79
C SER A 368 -6.37 8.88 13.15
N VAL A 369 -5.39 9.39 12.43
CA VAL A 369 -5.44 10.74 11.81
C VAL A 369 -5.67 10.64 10.30
N ILE A 370 -5.07 9.64 9.67
CA ILE A 370 -5.15 9.40 8.23
C ILE A 370 -6.02 8.16 8.03
N ASP A 371 -7.08 8.25 7.24
CA ASP A 371 -7.98 7.11 6.91
C ASP A 371 -7.25 6.09 6.01
N MET A 372 -6.11 5.53 6.51
CA MET A 372 -5.28 4.52 5.84
C MET A 372 -4.77 3.49 6.86
N UNK A 373 -4.64 2.38 6.69
CA UNK A 373 -4.26 1.52 7.34
C UNK A 373 -2.96 1.50 7.50
N PHE A 374 -2.41 1.97 8.25
CA PHE A 374 -1.01 1.81 8.66
C PHE A 374 -0.90 0.67 9.67
N PHE A 375 -0.15 -0.34 9.33
CA PHE A 375 -0.02 -1.52 10.18
C PHE A 375 1.42 -2.05 10.18
N LEU A 376 1.88 -2.45 11.35
CA LEU A 376 3.19 -3.07 11.52
C LEU A 376 3.05 -4.59 11.31
N THR A 377 3.61 -5.07 10.21
CA THR A 377 3.58 -6.49 9.83
C THR A 377 4.48 -7.32 10.77
N TYR A 378 4.10 -8.56 11.05
CA TYR A 378 4.95 -9.52 11.78
C TYR A 378 6.31 -9.71 11.09
N THR A 379 6.35 -9.63 9.77
CA THR A 379 7.57 -9.69 8.95
C THR A 379 8.51 -8.54 9.33
N ASN A 380 8.00 -7.36 9.40
CA ASN A 380 8.79 -6.17 9.78
C ASN A 380 9.28 -6.22 11.22
N UNK A 381 8.65 -6.75 12.02
CA UNK A 381 9.02 -6.94 13.21
C UNK A 381 10.08 -7.81 13.31
N ALA A 382 9.98 -9.02 12.57
CA ALA A 382 11.04 -10.02 12.55
C ALA A 382 12.33 -9.49 11.88
N ILE A 383 12.20 -8.74 10.81
CA ILE A 383 13.33 -8.07 10.12
C ILE A 383 14.07 -7.12 11.09
N GLY A 384 13.34 -6.27 11.80
CA GLY A 384 13.95 -5.33 12.75
C GLY A 384 14.68 -6.01 13.89
N MET A 385 14.06 -7.01 14.50
CA MET A 385 14.69 -7.78 15.59
C MET A 385 15.85 -8.64 15.09
N GLY A 386 15.71 -9.23 13.91
CA GLY A 386 16.77 -9.98 13.23
C GLY A 386 17.98 -9.09 12.90
N ALA A 387 17.74 -7.89 12.39
CA ALA A 387 18.77 -6.89 12.13
C ALA A 387 19.48 -6.50 13.45
N SER A 388 18.75 -6.33 14.53
CA SER A 388 19.31 -6.07 15.86
C SER A 388 20.26 -7.16 16.35
N UNK A 389 19.88 -8.23 16.13
CA UNK A 389 20.57 -9.17 16.42
C UNK A 389 21.73 -9.24 15.77
N THR A 390 21.72 -9.31 14.44
CA THR A 390 22.86 -9.40 13.52
C THR A 390 23.91 -8.33 13.80
N ILE A 391 23.49 -7.08 13.95
CA ILE A 391 24.41 -5.96 14.26
C ILE A 391 25.07 -6.14 15.62
N GLY A 392 24.38 -6.68 16.61
CA GLY A 392 24.95 -6.98 17.93
C GLY A 392 26.09 -7.99 17.83
N ILE A 393 25.93 -9.01 17.02
CA ILE A 393 26.97 -10.02 16.75
C ILE A 393 28.16 -9.37 16.01
N ILE A 394 27.90 -8.66 14.92
CA ILE A 394 28.97 -8.08 14.07
C ILE A 394 29.78 -7.04 14.86
N SER A 395 29.09 -6.09 15.53
CA SER A 395 29.74 -4.99 16.26
C SER A 395 30.44 -5.48 17.53
N GLY A 396 29.89 -6.49 18.21
CA GLY A 396 30.44 -7.05 19.43
C GLY A 396 31.58 -8.05 19.22
N PHE A 397 31.66 -8.63 18.00
CA PHE A 397 32.60 -9.74 17.74
C PHE A 397 34.06 -9.32 17.92
N VAL A 398 34.50 -8.21 17.31
CA VAL A 398 35.90 -7.78 17.34
C VAL A 398 36.36 -7.42 18.79
N PRO A 399 35.61 -6.59 19.56
CA PRO A 399 36.02 -6.32 20.96
C PRO A 399 35.93 -7.58 21.84
N ALA A 400 34.93 -8.45 21.68
CA ALA A 400 34.81 -9.72 22.43
C ALA A 400 35.99 -10.66 22.15
N PHE A 401 36.38 -10.75 20.87
CA PHE A 401 37.51 -11.58 20.45
C PHE A 401 38.81 -11.06 21.03
N THR A 402 39.02 -9.74 21.01
CA THR A 402 40.19 -9.09 21.63
C THR A 402 40.26 -9.39 23.14
N ALA A 403 39.14 -9.24 23.85
CA ALA A 403 39.02 -9.58 25.27
C ALA A 403 39.39 -11.03 25.55
N SER A 404 38.89 -11.97 24.71
CA SER A 404 39.12 -13.41 24.87
C SER A 404 40.60 -13.81 24.70
N ARG A 405 41.40 -13.04 23.98
CA ARG A 405 42.79 -13.34 23.64
C ARG A 405 43.80 -12.66 24.56
N MET A 406 43.36 -11.83 25.52
CA MET A 406 44.24 -11.11 26.48
C MET A 406 45.07 -12.07 27.31
N ASP A 407 46.34 -11.72 27.54
CA ASP A 407 47.24 -12.44 28.48
C ASP A 407 46.79 -12.15 29.92
N PRO A 408 46.55 -13.16 30.76
CA PRO A 408 46.13 -12.97 32.15
C PRO A 408 47.07 -12.09 32.97
N VAL A 409 48.41 -12.28 32.80
CA VAL A 409 49.42 -11.57 33.58
C VAL A 409 49.44 -10.10 33.22
N GLU A 410 49.42 -9.78 31.91
CA GLU A 410 49.37 -8.42 31.40
C GLU A 410 48.08 -7.72 31.81
N ALA A 411 46.96 -8.46 31.70
CA ALA A 411 45.60 -7.93 32.01
C ALA A 411 45.47 -7.55 33.50
N ILE A 412 46.07 -8.31 34.44
CA ILE A 412 46.03 -8.02 35.88
C ILE A 412 46.89 -6.77 36.18
N ARG A 413 47.97 -6.58 35.45
CA ARG A 413 48.93 -5.46 35.65
C ARG A 413 48.45 -4.16 34.99
N ALA A 414 47.50 -4.23 34.09
CA ALA A 414 46.94 -3.08 33.40
C ALA A 414 46.08 -2.26 34.38
N ASN A 415 46.61 -1.13 34.85
CA ASN A 415 45.93 -0.17 35.72
C ASN A 415 45.42 1.01 34.89
#